data_2261b650a341c64cbdadcc6065254cfe
#
_entry.id   2261b650a341c64cbdadcc6065254cfe
#
_cell.length_a   1.000
_cell.length_b   1.000
_cell.length_c   1.000
_cell.angle_alpha   90.00
_cell.angle_beta   90.00
_cell.angle_gamma   90.00
#
_symmetry.space_group_name_H-M   'P 1'
#
loop_
_entity.id
_entity.type
_entity.pdbx_description
1 polymer ?
#
loop_
_entity_poly.entity_id
_entity_poly.type
_entity_poly.pdbx_seq_one_letter_code
_entity_poly.pdbx_strand_id
1 'polypeptide(L)'
;MKYGFIRNTILREGKPDKLKIEELPYSPRDLSPAISRDTIDYHYDTLAKTYAKRYNAGEGDPEFNEAGVFLHNILFQQYQKPSDNNLPTGKVLALIEKHYVTFAGFKEEFLKVAMGVQGSGWVYLARNGEIKTITNHAIKKDIVVLVDWWEHAWALDYQADKKSYLKNQWTIMNWEKINGLF
;
A
#
# COMPACT_ATOMS: atom_id res chain seq x y z
N MET A 1 8.54 -14.16 14.69
CA MET A 1 9.13 -13.05 15.45
C MET A 1 8.79 -11.76 14.72
N LYS A 2 7.88 -11.13 15.25
CA LYS A 2 7.75 -9.83 15.90
C LYS A 2 7.42 -8.72 14.93
N TYR A 3 6.16 -8.34 14.93
CA TYR A 3 5.64 -7.01 14.66
C TYR A 3 6.37 -5.95 15.53
N GLY A 4 7.66 -5.82 15.38
CA GLY A 4 8.48 -4.95 16.21
C GLY A 4 8.35 -3.46 15.90
N PHE A 5 7.77 -3.09 14.77
CA PHE A 5 7.78 -1.69 14.32
C PHE A 5 6.48 -0.91 14.57
N ILE A 6 5.35 -1.57 14.77
CA ILE A 6 4.06 -0.88 14.92
C ILE A 6 3.59 -0.83 16.40
N ARG A 7 4.21 -1.59 17.30
CA ARG A 7 3.73 -1.71 18.69
C ARG A 7 4.18 -0.63 19.67
N ASN A 8 5.12 0.23 19.32
CA ASN A 8 5.69 1.20 20.27
C ASN A 8 5.04 2.60 20.25
N THR A 9 4.06 2.84 19.41
CA THR A 9 3.47 4.20 19.30
C THR A 9 2.20 4.41 20.15
N ILE A 10 1.67 3.38 20.84
CA ILE A 10 0.31 3.46 21.40
C ILE A 10 0.23 3.63 22.93
N LEU A 11 1.30 3.48 23.71
CA LEU A 11 1.21 3.62 25.16
C LEU A 11 2.45 4.32 25.77
N ARG A 12 2.58 5.61 25.60
CA ARG A 12 3.34 6.46 26.52
C ARG A 12 2.59 7.79 26.70
N GLU A 13 2.26 8.12 27.94
CA GLU A 13 1.96 9.48 28.40
C GLU A 13 3.24 10.32 28.22
N GLY A 14 3.42 10.86 27.04
CA GLY A 14 4.50 11.71 26.57
C GLY A 14 4.15 12.13 25.16
N LYS A 15 4.60 13.29 24.68
CA LYS A 15 4.36 13.75 23.30
C LYS A 15 4.48 12.56 22.35
N PRO A 16 3.48 12.29 21.49
CA PRO A 16 3.53 11.17 20.57
C PRO A 16 4.84 11.23 19.76
N ASP A 17 5.50 10.09 19.61
CA ASP A 17 6.70 10.02 18.80
C ASP A 17 6.40 10.60 17.41
N LYS A 18 7.33 11.42 16.88
CA LYS A 18 7.14 12.04 15.56
C LYS A 18 6.96 10.95 14.51
N LEU A 19 5.91 11.08 13.72
CA LEU A 19 5.67 10.20 12.58
C LEU A 19 6.66 10.54 11.45
N LYS A 20 7.04 9.52 10.70
CA LYS A 20 7.88 9.65 9.50
C LYS A 20 7.43 8.67 8.43
N ILE A 21 7.69 9.01 7.18
CA ILE A 21 7.65 8.05 6.08
C ILE A 21 9.01 7.34 6.06
N GLU A 22 8.98 6.01 6.06
CA GLU A 22 10.17 5.17 5.98
C GLU A 22 10.88 5.35 4.63
N GLU A 23 12.20 5.17 4.63
CA GLU A 23 12.97 5.25 3.39
C GLU A 23 12.54 4.18 2.38
N LEU A 24 12.57 4.53 1.10
CA LEU A 24 12.25 3.60 0.04
C LEU A 24 13.32 2.49 -0.01
N PRO A 25 12.95 1.20 -0.06
CA PRO A 25 13.91 0.10 -0.16
C PRO A 25 14.46 -0.10 -1.59
N TYR A 26 14.15 0.81 -2.49
CA TYR A 26 14.53 0.83 -3.92
C TYR A 26 14.75 2.27 -4.39
N SER A 27 15.43 2.44 -5.54
CA SER A 27 15.48 3.75 -6.20
C SER A 27 14.13 4.06 -6.87
N PRO A 28 13.65 5.31 -6.84
CA PRO A 28 12.41 5.68 -7.55
C PRO A 28 12.35 5.26 -9.03
N ARG A 29 13.50 5.14 -9.68
CA ARG A 29 13.61 4.68 -11.08
C ARG A 29 13.42 3.17 -11.24
N ASP A 30 13.60 2.41 -10.17
CA ASP A 30 13.60 0.95 -10.22
C ASP A 30 12.19 0.37 -10.47
N LEU A 31 11.11 1.13 -10.25
CA LEU A 31 9.74 0.66 -10.44
C LEU A 31 9.25 0.81 -11.89
N SER A 32 10.00 1.50 -12.75
CA SER A 32 9.66 1.61 -14.17
C SER A 32 9.72 0.23 -14.85
N PRO A 33 8.80 -0.10 -15.78
CA PRO A 33 7.73 0.77 -16.33
C PRO A 33 6.40 0.73 -15.55
N ALA A 34 6.31 -0.01 -14.44
CA ALA A 34 5.06 -0.15 -13.70
C ALA A 34 4.62 1.17 -13.02
N ILE A 35 5.57 1.92 -12.48
CA ILE A 35 5.34 3.28 -11.95
C ILE A 35 6.53 4.13 -12.36
N SER A 36 6.29 5.30 -12.93
CA SER A 36 7.35 6.23 -13.31
C SER A 36 8.05 6.82 -12.09
N ARG A 37 9.29 7.30 -12.30
CA ARG A 37 10.00 8.05 -11.29
C ARG A 37 9.21 9.28 -10.83
N ASP A 38 8.61 10.03 -11.76
CA ASP A 38 7.90 11.26 -11.47
C ASP A 38 6.68 11.00 -10.57
N THR A 39 5.96 9.90 -10.81
CA THR A 39 4.88 9.44 -9.92
C THR A 39 5.40 9.11 -8.54
N ILE A 40 6.50 8.37 -8.41
CA ILE A 40 7.07 8.03 -7.10
C ILE A 40 7.60 9.27 -6.37
N ASP A 41 8.36 10.13 -7.04
CA ASP A 41 8.90 11.36 -6.44
C ASP A 41 7.74 12.25 -5.92
N TYR A 42 6.66 12.41 -6.70
CA TYR A 42 5.49 13.16 -6.26
C TYR A 42 4.75 12.47 -5.10
N HIS A 43 4.48 11.19 -5.23
CA HIS A 43 3.71 10.41 -4.25
C HIS A 43 4.45 10.30 -2.91
N TYR A 44 5.76 9.99 -2.95
CA TYR A 44 6.58 9.79 -1.75
C TYR A 44 7.04 11.11 -1.14
N ASP A 45 7.72 11.97 -1.93
CA ASP A 45 8.37 13.17 -1.40
C ASP A 45 7.37 14.30 -1.12
N THR A 46 6.34 14.45 -1.97
CA THR A 46 5.39 15.54 -1.83
C THR A 46 4.18 15.14 -0.98
N LEU A 47 3.50 14.06 -1.33
CA LEU A 47 2.24 13.71 -0.67
C LEU A 47 2.45 12.97 0.65
N ALA A 48 3.12 11.81 0.62
CA ALA A 48 3.25 10.98 1.81
C ALA A 48 4.01 11.67 2.94
N LYS A 49 5.14 12.34 2.64
CA LYS A 49 5.88 13.10 3.65
C LYS A 49 5.09 14.29 4.21
N THR A 50 4.14 14.84 3.44
CA THR A 50 3.29 15.93 3.93
C THR A 50 2.35 15.47 5.04
N TYR A 51 1.83 14.24 5.01
CA TYR A 51 1.03 13.71 6.11
C TYR A 51 1.84 13.66 7.41
N ALA A 52 3.07 13.15 7.36
CA ALA A 52 3.96 13.14 8.53
C ALA A 52 4.29 14.55 9.04
N LYS A 53 4.59 15.48 8.13
CA LYS A 53 4.87 16.89 8.46
C LYS A 53 3.68 17.54 9.18
N ARG A 54 2.47 17.40 8.62
CA ARG A 54 1.25 17.97 9.21
C ARG A 54 0.94 17.39 10.58
N TYR A 55 0.99 16.06 10.71
CA TYR A 55 0.79 15.40 12.00
C TYR A 55 1.76 15.93 13.05
N ASN A 56 3.04 15.99 12.74
CA ASN A 56 4.09 16.43 13.66
C ASN A 56 4.00 17.93 14.02
N ALA A 57 3.38 18.73 13.17
CA ALA A 57 3.12 20.15 13.39
C ALA A 57 1.78 20.41 14.11
N GLY A 58 0.94 19.39 14.30
CA GLY A 58 -0.41 19.55 14.82
C GLY A 58 -1.36 20.25 13.86
N GLU A 59 -1.13 20.09 12.54
CA GLU A 59 -1.91 20.71 11.47
C GLU A 59 -2.92 19.73 10.88
N GLY A 60 -4.13 20.18 10.64
CA GLY A 60 -5.21 19.41 10.04
C GLY A 60 -5.75 18.30 10.96
N ASP A 61 -6.37 17.30 10.36
CA ASP A 61 -6.92 16.15 11.08
C ASP A 61 -5.81 15.17 11.47
N PRO A 62 -5.56 14.92 12.76
CA PRO A 62 -4.48 14.04 13.19
C PRO A 62 -4.72 12.58 12.80
N GLU A 63 -5.96 12.08 12.88
CA GLU A 63 -6.28 10.68 12.54
C GLU A 63 -6.11 10.43 11.05
N PHE A 64 -6.53 11.36 10.22
CA PHE A 64 -6.33 11.31 8.77
C PHE A 64 -4.85 11.31 8.40
N ASN A 65 -4.05 12.21 9.00
CA ASN A 65 -2.62 12.30 8.72
C ASN A 65 -1.85 11.06 9.22
N GLU A 66 -2.17 10.57 10.42
CA GLU A 66 -1.57 9.33 10.97
C GLU A 66 -1.88 8.13 10.08
N ALA A 67 -3.14 7.97 9.68
CA ALA A 67 -3.55 6.89 8.78
C ALA A 67 -2.88 7.01 7.40
N GLY A 68 -2.70 8.25 6.89
CA GLY A 68 -1.95 8.49 5.67
C GLY A 68 -0.51 8.00 5.77
N VAL A 69 0.20 8.34 6.85
CA VAL A 69 1.58 7.84 7.10
C VAL A 69 1.61 6.32 7.20
N PHE A 70 0.68 5.73 7.96
CA PHE A 70 0.59 4.30 8.15
C PHE A 70 0.41 3.53 6.83
N LEU A 71 -0.54 3.96 6.00
CA LEU A 71 -0.85 3.28 4.75
C LEU A 71 0.28 3.42 3.72
N HIS A 72 0.89 4.60 3.61
CA HIS A 72 2.01 4.81 2.68
C HIS A 72 3.27 4.05 3.11
N ASN A 73 3.53 3.91 4.41
CA ASN A 73 4.63 3.06 4.89
C ASN A 73 4.43 1.59 4.53
N ILE A 74 3.19 1.07 4.59
CA ILE A 74 2.90 -0.28 4.09
C ILE A 74 3.09 -0.34 2.58
N LEU A 75 2.51 0.59 1.84
CA LEU A 75 2.52 0.61 0.38
C LEU A 75 3.93 0.57 -0.18
N PHE A 76 4.76 1.53 0.20
CA PHE A 76 6.11 1.65 -0.37
C PHE A 76 7.03 0.50 0.01
N GLN A 77 6.86 -0.09 1.20
CA GLN A 77 7.68 -1.20 1.64
C GLN A 77 7.35 -2.54 0.96
N GLN A 78 6.18 -2.66 0.30
CA GLN A 78 5.83 -3.87 -0.43
C GLN A 78 6.18 -3.81 -1.93
N TYR A 79 6.92 -2.80 -2.38
CA TYR A 79 7.35 -2.71 -3.76
C TYR A 79 8.80 -3.18 -3.98
N GLN A 80 9.06 -3.69 -5.17
CA GLN A 80 10.36 -4.08 -5.68
C GLN A 80 10.46 -3.82 -7.19
N LYS A 81 11.62 -4.03 -7.78
CA LYS A 81 11.79 -3.98 -9.25
C LYS A 81 10.77 -4.87 -9.96
N PRO A 82 10.20 -4.41 -11.10
CA PRO A 82 9.25 -5.19 -11.87
C PRO A 82 9.81 -6.54 -12.33
N SER A 83 8.94 -7.55 -12.32
CA SER A 83 9.21 -8.86 -12.91
C SER A 83 7.95 -9.39 -13.56
N ASP A 84 8.03 -9.82 -14.82
CA ASP A 84 6.89 -10.35 -15.57
C ASP A 84 6.30 -11.63 -14.96
N ASN A 85 7.14 -12.42 -14.29
CA ASN A 85 6.77 -13.67 -13.64
C ASN A 85 6.67 -13.51 -12.10
N ASN A 86 6.29 -12.34 -11.63
CA ASN A 86 6.18 -12.05 -10.22
C ASN A 86 4.94 -12.72 -9.61
N LEU A 87 5.12 -13.89 -9.02
CA LEU A 87 4.05 -14.69 -8.43
C LEU A 87 4.14 -14.67 -6.90
N PRO A 88 2.99 -14.67 -6.20
CA PRO A 88 2.97 -14.82 -4.74
C PRO A 88 3.57 -16.15 -4.33
N THR A 89 4.15 -16.18 -3.13
CA THR A 89 4.78 -17.35 -2.53
C THR A 89 4.36 -17.51 -1.08
N GLY A 90 4.68 -18.63 -0.46
CA GLY A 90 4.54 -18.83 0.99
C GLY A 90 3.10 -18.67 1.51
N LYS A 91 2.96 -17.99 2.64
CA LYS A 91 1.67 -17.83 3.33
C LYS A 91 0.66 -17.00 2.54
N VAL A 92 1.12 -15.99 1.80
CA VAL A 92 0.22 -15.18 0.97
C VAL A 92 -0.33 -15.99 -0.20
N LEU A 93 0.49 -16.83 -0.84
CA LEU A 93 0.00 -17.75 -1.87
C LEU A 93 -1.06 -18.70 -1.29
N ALA A 94 -0.76 -19.35 -0.17
CA ALA A 94 -1.71 -20.26 0.49
C ALA A 94 -3.04 -19.56 0.87
N LEU A 95 -2.97 -18.30 1.33
CA LEU A 95 -4.17 -17.50 1.61
C LEU A 95 -4.98 -17.24 0.34
N ILE A 96 -4.31 -16.84 -0.75
CA ILE A 96 -4.95 -16.58 -2.04
C ILE A 96 -5.59 -17.85 -2.59
N GLU A 97 -4.87 -18.98 -2.63
CA GLU A 97 -5.39 -20.25 -3.14
C GLU A 97 -6.58 -20.76 -2.34
N LYS A 98 -6.56 -20.59 -1.03
CA LYS A 98 -7.67 -20.96 -0.15
C LYS A 98 -8.97 -20.23 -0.49
N HIS A 99 -8.91 -18.96 -0.84
CA HIS A 99 -10.10 -18.11 -1.02
C HIS A 99 -10.47 -17.86 -2.48
N TYR A 100 -9.50 -17.93 -3.39
CA TYR A 100 -9.67 -17.56 -4.81
C TYR A 100 -9.25 -18.65 -5.79
N VAL A 101 -8.83 -19.82 -5.29
CA VAL A 101 -8.37 -20.99 -6.05
C VAL A 101 -7.06 -20.72 -6.81
N THR A 102 -6.91 -19.58 -7.48
CA THR A 102 -5.70 -19.21 -8.23
C THR A 102 -5.36 -17.74 -8.02
N PHE A 103 -4.10 -17.39 -8.30
CA PHE A 103 -3.70 -15.98 -8.34
C PHE A 103 -4.43 -15.20 -9.44
N ALA A 104 -4.79 -15.84 -10.57
CA ALA A 104 -5.59 -15.20 -11.60
C ALA A 104 -6.98 -14.86 -11.08
N GLY A 105 -7.69 -15.78 -10.43
CA GLY A 105 -8.98 -15.53 -9.80
C GLY A 105 -8.94 -14.44 -8.73
N PHE A 106 -7.87 -14.43 -7.92
CA PHE A 106 -7.65 -13.34 -6.96
C PHE A 106 -7.52 -11.97 -7.66
N LYS A 107 -6.73 -11.87 -8.73
CA LYS A 107 -6.56 -10.61 -9.47
C LYS A 107 -7.87 -10.11 -10.10
N GLU A 108 -8.69 -11.02 -10.60
CA GLU A 108 -10.01 -10.69 -11.16
C GLU A 108 -10.96 -10.14 -10.09
N GLU A 109 -11.05 -10.80 -8.95
CA GLU A 109 -11.90 -10.33 -7.85
C GLU A 109 -11.36 -9.03 -7.24
N PHE A 110 -10.03 -8.91 -7.09
CA PHE A 110 -9.41 -7.66 -6.63
C PHE A 110 -9.72 -6.49 -7.56
N LEU A 111 -9.62 -6.69 -8.87
CA LEU A 111 -9.99 -5.67 -9.86
C LEU A 111 -11.46 -5.27 -9.74
N LYS A 112 -12.36 -6.23 -9.60
CA LYS A 112 -13.80 -5.98 -9.45
C LYS A 112 -14.08 -5.13 -8.21
N VAL A 113 -13.50 -5.46 -7.06
CA VAL A 113 -13.62 -4.67 -5.83
C VAL A 113 -13.03 -3.27 -6.01
N ALA A 114 -11.83 -3.17 -6.60
CA ALA A 114 -11.16 -1.90 -6.85
C ALA A 114 -11.98 -0.96 -7.75
N MET A 115 -12.55 -1.49 -8.83
CA MET A 115 -13.39 -0.69 -9.74
C MET A 115 -14.71 -0.24 -9.11
N GLY A 116 -15.13 -0.86 -8.01
CA GLY A 116 -16.28 -0.44 -7.21
C GLY A 116 -16.00 0.74 -6.28
N VAL A 117 -14.75 1.11 -6.05
CA VAL A 117 -14.37 2.24 -5.20
C VAL A 117 -14.74 3.55 -5.89
N GLN A 118 -15.58 4.34 -5.23
CA GLN A 118 -15.92 5.70 -5.66
C GLN A 118 -15.14 6.72 -4.85
N GLY A 119 -14.49 7.66 -5.56
CA GLY A 119 -13.63 8.66 -4.92
C GLY A 119 -12.26 8.08 -4.50
N SER A 120 -11.70 8.67 -3.45
CA SER A 120 -10.36 8.34 -2.95
C SER A 120 -10.40 7.22 -1.94
N GLY A 121 -9.50 6.25 -2.07
CA GLY A 121 -9.45 5.12 -1.17
C GLY A 121 -8.33 4.14 -1.46
N TRP A 122 -8.41 3.00 -0.82
CA TRP A 122 -7.44 1.91 -0.91
C TRP A 122 -8.16 0.59 -1.07
N VAL A 123 -7.51 -0.36 -1.70
CA VAL A 123 -7.99 -1.75 -1.79
C VAL A 123 -6.94 -2.67 -1.19
N TYR A 124 -7.33 -3.63 -0.38
CA TYR A 124 -6.38 -4.51 0.28
C TYR A 124 -6.89 -5.94 0.47
N LEU A 125 -5.95 -6.88 0.45
CA LEU A 125 -6.19 -8.24 0.93
C LEU A 125 -6.02 -8.24 2.45
N ALA A 126 -7.05 -8.66 3.16
CA ALA A 126 -7.03 -8.81 4.60
C ALA A 126 -6.48 -10.20 5.02
N ARG A 127 -6.01 -10.32 6.29
CA ARG A 127 -5.50 -11.60 6.84
C ARG A 127 -6.52 -12.73 6.86
N ASN A 128 -7.81 -12.40 6.88
CA ASN A 128 -8.88 -13.39 6.79
C ASN A 128 -9.16 -13.85 5.34
N GLY A 129 -8.44 -13.32 4.35
CA GLY A 129 -8.58 -13.65 2.94
C GLY A 129 -9.60 -12.79 2.19
N GLU A 130 -10.31 -11.89 2.85
CA GLU A 130 -11.25 -10.99 2.18
C GLU A 130 -10.52 -9.83 1.49
N ILE A 131 -11.00 -9.43 0.32
CA ILE A 131 -10.61 -8.17 -0.31
C ILE A 131 -11.53 -7.07 0.21
N LYS A 132 -10.92 -6.04 0.81
CA LYS A 132 -11.62 -4.92 1.47
C LYS A 132 -11.18 -3.58 0.92
N THR A 133 -11.96 -2.54 1.22
CA THR A 133 -11.66 -1.16 0.85
C THR A 133 -11.51 -0.27 2.08
N ILE A 134 -10.76 0.81 1.91
CA ILE A 134 -10.65 1.91 2.89
C ILE A 134 -11.04 3.18 2.15
N THR A 135 -12.04 3.89 2.63
CA THR A 135 -12.39 5.22 2.11
C THR A 135 -11.46 6.25 2.74
N ASN A 136 -10.92 7.14 1.91
CA ASN A 136 -9.92 8.11 2.34
C ASN A 136 -8.72 7.43 3.03
N HIS A 137 -8.44 7.79 4.30
CA HIS A 137 -7.40 7.18 5.11
C HIS A 137 -8.00 6.65 6.40
N ALA A 138 -7.73 5.38 6.72
CA ALA A 138 -8.06 4.77 8.01
C ALA A 138 -7.09 3.63 8.31
N ILE A 139 -6.63 3.54 9.55
CA ILE A 139 -5.73 2.47 9.97
C ILE A 139 -6.48 1.14 10.02
N LYS A 140 -5.96 0.13 9.32
CA LYS A 140 -6.41 -1.26 9.38
C LYS A 140 -5.23 -2.15 9.75
N LYS A 141 -5.42 -3.00 10.78
CA LYS A 141 -4.33 -3.85 11.32
C LYS A 141 -4.22 -5.22 10.64
N ASP A 142 -5.14 -5.52 9.74
CA ASP A 142 -5.28 -6.81 9.06
C ASP A 142 -4.81 -6.80 7.59
N ILE A 143 -4.12 -5.74 7.18
CA ILE A 143 -3.61 -5.58 5.81
C ILE A 143 -2.49 -6.60 5.54
N VAL A 144 -2.60 -7.29 4.40
CA VAL A 144 -1.58 -8.19 3.84
C VAL A 144 -1.01 -7.61 2.55
N VAL A 145 -1.87 -7.31 1.57
CA VAL A 145 -1.51 -6.64 0.31
C VAL A 145 -2.30 -5.35 0.23
N LEU A 146 -1.65 -4.24 -0.08
CA LEU A 146 -2.29 -2.93 -0.16
C LEU A 146 -2.05 -2.30 -1.53
N VAL A 147 -3.10 -1.74 -2.12
CA VAL A 147 -3.03 -0.96 -3.35
C VAL A 147 -3.68 0.40 -3.11
N ASP A 148 -2.95 1.45 -3.45
CA ASP A 148 -3.47 2.81 -3.43
C ASP A 148 -4.39 3.04 -4.61
N TRP A 149 -5.62 3.48 -4.36
CA TRP A 149 -6.63 3.76 -5.38
C TRP A 149 -6.93 5.25 -5.53
N TRP A 150 -6.16 6.10 -4.85
CA TRP A 150 -6.21 7.55 -5.02
C TRP A 150 -5.70 7.94 -6.41
N GLU A 151 -6.24 9.00 -6.96
CA GLU A 151 -5.91 9.49 -8.31
C GLU A 151 -4.41 9.78 -8.48
N HIS A 152 -3.76 10.31 -7.46
CA HIS A 152 -2.33 10.60 -7.48
C HIS A 152 -1.43 9.35 -7.65
N ALA A 153 -1.93 8.17 -7.34
CA ALA A 153 -1.16 6.94 -7.46
C ALA A 153 -1.05 6.42 -8.90
N TRP A 154 -1.97 6.84 -9.79
CA TRP A 154 -2.06 6.30 -11.14
C TRP A 154 -2.23 7.35 -12.26
N ALA A 155 -2.75 8.54 -11.98
CA ALA A 155 -3.18 9.46 -13.03
C ALA A 155 -2.02 9.97 -13.90
N LEU A 156 -0.83 10.20 -13.36
CA LEU A 156 0.33 10.66 -14.13
C LEU A 156 0.78 9.64 -15.19
N ASP A 157 0.75 8.35 -14.85
CA ASP A 157 1.26 7.29 -15.72
C ASP A 157 0.17 6.64 -16.57
N TYR A 158 -1.05 6.55 -16.05
CA TYR A 158 -2.12 5.74 -16.65
C TYR A 158 -3.34 6.58 -17.04
N GLN A 159 -3.38 7.86 -16.71
CA GLN A 159 -4.55 8.71 -16.93
C GLN A 159 -5.80 8.08 -16.31
N ALA A 160 -6.80 7.65 -17.12
CA ALA A 160 -8.01 6.98 -16.64
C ALA A 160 -7.92 5.44 -16.68
N ASP A 161 -6.82 4.86 -17.16
CA ASP A 161 -6.67 3.41 -17.32
C ASP A 161 -6.24 2.73 -16.00
N LYS A 162 -7.16 2.72 -15.05
CA LYS A 162 -6.98 2.06 -13.74
C LYS A 162 -6.75 0.55 -13.85
N LYS A 163 -7.22 -0.10 -14.94
CA LYS A 163 -7.02 -1.54 -15.14
C LYS A 163 -5.56 -1.85 -15.41
N SER A 164 -4.93 -1.08 -16.30
CA SER A 164 -3.49 -1.22 -16.58
C SER A 164 -2.64 -0.85 -15.36
N TYR A 165 -3.02 0.18 -14.60
CA TYR A 165 -2.37 0.48 -13.33
C TYR A 165 -2.37 -0.73 -12.40
N LEU A 166 -3.54 -1.30 -12.10
CA LEU A 166 -3.62 -2.46 -11.20
C LEU A 166 -2.88 -3.68 -11.74
N LYS A 167 -2.97 -3.95 -13.05
CA LYS A 167 -2.25 -5.05 -13.69
C LYS A 167 -0.74 -4.94 -13.45
N ASN A 168 -0.19 -3.73 -13.56
CA ASN A 168 1.23 -3.49 -13.38
C ASN A 168 1.64 -3.48 -11.89
N GLN A 169 0.73 -3.19 -10.95
CA GLN A 169 1.03 -3.34 -9.52
C GLN A 169 1.50 -4.75 -9.17
N TRP A 170 0.93 -5.78 -9.78
CA TRP A 170 1.31 -7.17 -9.50
C TRP A 170 2.74 -7.49 -9.91
N THR A 171 3.31 -6.77 -10.86
CA THR A 171 4.70 -6.97 -11.31
C THR A 171 5.73 -6.46 -10.31
N ILE A 172 5.35 -5.53 -9.44
CA ILE A 172 6.24 -4.86 -8.49
C ILE A 172 6.02 -5.28 -7.03
N MET A 173 5.08 -6.18 -6.74
CA MET A 173 4.86 -6.65 -5.37
C MET A 173 6.03 -7.48 -4.86
N ASN A 174 6.58 -7.12 -3.71
CA ASN A 174 7.61 -7.88 -3.00
C ASN A 174 6.94 -8.94 -2.12
N TRP A 175 6.69 -10.10 -2.67
CA TRP A 175 5.98 -11.18 -1.99
C TRP A 175 6.73 -11.71 -0.76
N GLU A 176 8.06 -11.61 -0.73
CA GLU A 176 8.85 -11.96 0.45
C GLU A 176 8.57 -11.01 1.61
N LYS A 177 8.59 -9.69 1.35
CA LYS A 177 8.22 -8.68 2.34
C LYS A 177 6.78 -8.86 2.83
N ILE A 178 5.85 -9.10 1.91
CA ILE A 178 4.44 -9.32 2.21
C ILE A 178 4.26 -10.56 3.10
N ASN A 179 4.98 -11.65 2.84
CA ASN A 179 4.97 -12.84 3.70
C ASN A 179 5.47 -12.57 5.13
N GLY A 180 6.35 -11.60 5.30
CA GLY A 180 6.82 -11.18 6.62
C GLY A 180 5.77 -10.47 7.49
N LEU A 181 4.64 -10.08 6.89
CA LEU A 181 3.52 -9.43 7.60
C LEU A 181 2.57 -10.41 8.30
N PHE A 182 2.72 -11.72 8.09
CA PHE A 182 1.88 -12.78 8.70
C PHE A 182 2.27 -13.14 10.11
#